data_1559c80701c625845ccd9840d8d6f9cc
#
_entry.id   1559c80701c625845ccd9840d8d6f9cc
#
_cell.length_a   1.000
_cell.length_b   1.000
_cell.length_c   1.000
_cell.angle_alpha   90.00
_cell.angle_beta   90.00
_cell.angle_gamma   90.00
#
_symmetry.space_group_name_H-M   'P 1'
#
loop_
_entity.id
_entity.type
_entity.pdbx_description
1 polymer ?
#
loop_
_entity_poly.entity_id
_entity_poly.type
_entity_poly.pdbx_seq_one_letter_code
_entity_poly.pdbx_strand_id
1 'polypeptide(L)'
;MTKLLDLKNNLVIAINQNNYTKEDNYKKVCYLDTGNITNNRINAFLKIDLTKEKLPSRAKRKCSINSIIYSSVMPDQRHFGIIKEIPKNFLVSTAFIVIDIIDLKKLDPNYLYYYITQDKITHYLQRIARCGTSIIPSITPLDFLNIKIKLYPLETQQKITRTLSVLDQKIENNHKINELLHTLAYKIYEYHFKYKPKNAKLEQIIIENPKSSIMVKNAQKTQDKYPFFTSGDNILSYPKAIIDGRNCFLNTGGNAGIKFYVGKASYSTDTWCICANEFSDYLYLLLSSIKNHINQSFFQGTSLKHLQKNLLKKYPIYMPPAHEIKKFNQIIMPLLTLISINTRTSKKLEQIRDFLLPLLLTQQVKPQ
;
A
#
# COMPACT_ATOMS: atom_id res chain seq x y z
N MET A 1 -7.38 16.50 28.57
CA MET A 1 -7.32 15.28 27.76
C MET A 1 -8.50 14.41 28.13
N THR A 2 -9.28 13.93 27.15
CA THR A 2 -10.51 13.13 27.30
C THR A 2 -10.20 11.71 26.82
N LYS A 3 -10.64 10.67 27.53
CA LYS A 3 -10.55 9.29 27.05
C LYS A 3 -11.59 9.04 25.95
N LEU A 4 -11.29 8.15 25.01
CA LEU A 4 -12.30 7.69 24.05
C LEU A 4 -13.47 6.98 24.74
N LEU A 5 -13.22 6.37 25.90
CA LEU A 5 -14.28 5.79 26.75
C LEU A 5 -15.31 6.84 27.20
N ASP A 6 -14.84 8.03 27.59
CA ASP A 6 -15.71 9.13 27.99
C ASP A 6 -16.57 9.60 26.81
N LEU A 7 -15.98 9.67 25.62
CA LEU A 7 -16.72 10.03 24.39
C LEU A 7 -17.77 8.98 24.03
N LYS A 8 -17.46 7.70 24.22
CA LYS A 8 -18.43 6.60 24.03
C LYS A 8 -19.57 6.71 25.03
N ASN A 9 -19.27 6.90 26.31
CA ASN A 9 -20.27 7.00 27.38
C ASN A 9 -21.20 8.21 27.18
N ASN A 10 -20.66 9.30 26.60
CA ASN A 10 -21.43 10.51 26.28
C ASN A 10 -22.06 10.49 24.88
N LEU A 11 -22.13 9.33 24.22
CA LEU A 11 -22.72 9.13 22.90
C LEU A 11 -22.12 10.03 21.79
N VAL A 12 -20.86 10.44 21.94
CA VAL A 12 -20.15 11.16 20.87
C VAL A 12 -19.61 10.19 19.82
N ILE A 13 -19.18 9.01 20.28
CA ILE A 13 -18.76 7.91 19.41
C ILE A 13 -19.46 6.61 19.76
N ALA A 14 -19.54 5.72 18.80
CA ALA A 14 -19.99 4.35 18.98
C ALA A 14 -18.95 3.37 18.47
N ILE A 15 -18.89 2.17 19.05
CA ILE A 15 -17.93 1.15 18.66
C ILE A 15 -18.64 -0.16 18.35
N ASN A 16 -18.34 -0.74 17.17
CA ASN A 16 -18.78 -2.07 16.78
C ASN A 16 -20.31 -2.28 16.83
N GLN A 17 -21.11 -1.24 16.60
CA GLN A 17 -22.55 -1.29 16.78
C GLN A 17 -23.28 -2.14 15.74
N ASN A 18 -22.85 -2.05 14.47
CA ASN A 18 -23.59 -2.64 13.36
C ASN A 18 -22.90 -3.93 12.89
N ASN A 19 -23.64 -5.03 12.96
CA ASN A 19 -23.17 -6.31 12.47
C ASN A 19 -24.12 -6.89 11.41
N TYR A 20 -23.56 -7.69 10.52
CA TYR A 20 -24.31 -8.50 9.56
C TYR A 20 -25.10 -9.57 10.29
N THR A 21 -26.36 -9.73 9.90
CA THR A 21 -27.25 -10.80 10.32
C THR A 21 -27.76 -11.56 9.10
N LYS A 22 -28.34 -12.75 9.31
CA LYS A 22 -28.95 -13.51 8.21
C LYS A 22 -30.14 -12.78 7.56
N GLU A 23 -30.79 -11.91 8.30
CA GLU A 23 -31.92 -11.08 7.84
C GLU A 23 -31.52 -10.07 6.75
N ASP A 24 -30.22 -9.69 6.67
CA ASP A 24 -29.70 -8.84 5.61
C ASP A 24 -29.78 -9.48 4.22
N ASN A 25 -29.89 -10.81 4.16
CA ASN A 25 -30.11 -11.62 2.95
C ASN A 25 -29.18 -11.28 1.77
N TYR A 26 -27.90 -11.04 2.06
CA TYR A 26 -26.91 -10.75 1.02
C TYR A 26 -26.63 -12.00 0.16
N LYS A 27 -26.70 -11.86 -1.17
CA LYS A 27 -26.29 -12.90 -2.12
C LYS A 27 -24.80 -12.77 -2.50
N LYS A 28 -24.30 -11.56 -2.54
CA LYS A 28 -22.88 -11.23 -2.82
C LYS A 28 -22.39 -10.24 -1.79
N VAL A 29 -21.19 -10.43 -1.30
CA VAL A 29 -20.57 -9.60 -0.28
C VAL A 29 -19.26 -9.01 -0.81
N CYS A 30 -19.04 -7.74 -0.52
CA CYS A 30 -17.74 -7.08 -0.66
C CYS A 30 -17.09 -7.07 0.73
N TYR A 31 -16.01 -7.84 0.92
CA TYR A 31 -15.37 -8.05 2.22
C TYR A 31 -13.98 -7.42 2.27
N LEU A 32 -13.71 -6.68 3.34
CA LEU A 32 -12.40 -6.12 3.64
C LEU A 32 -11.81 -6.82 4.88
N ASP A 33 -10.73 -7.56 4.66
CA ASP A 33 -9.93 -8.12 5.77
C ASP A 33 -8.78 -7.19 6.15
N THR A 34 -8.18 -7.41 7.33
CA THR A 34 -7.09 -6.57 7.88
C THR A 34 -5.89 -6.49 6.94
N GLY A 35 -5.48 -7.61 6.34
CA GLY A 35 -4.38 -7.63 5.38
C GLY A 35 -4.61 -6.87 4.06
N ASN A 36 -5.85 -6.44 3.81
CA ASN A 36 -6.20 -5.74 2.57
C ASN A 36 -6.24 -4.21 2.70
N ILE A 37 -5.85 -3.66 3.87
CA ILE A 37 -5.72 -2.23 4.08
C ILE A 37 -4.46 -1.92 4.86
N THR A 38 -3.74 -0.85 4.47
CA THR A 38 -2.57 -0.35 5.19
C THR A 38 -2.50 1.17 5.04
N ASN A 39 -2.34 1.90 6.15
CA ASN A 39 -2.27 3.37 6.16
C ASN A 39 -3.38 4.03 5.32
N ASN A 40 -4.64 3.66 5.55
CA ASN A 40 -5.82 4.15 4.83
C ASN A 40 -5.89 3.76 3.34
N ARG A 41 -4.98 2.95 2.82
CA ARG A 41 -5.02 2.47 1.45
C ARG A 41 -5.58 1.06 1.41
N ILE A 42 -6.73 0.90 0.78
CA ILE A 42 -7.32 -0.41 0.50
C ILE A 42 -6.65 -0.98 -0.75
N ASN A 43 -6.02 -2.15 -0.60
CA ASN A 43 -5.31 -2.83 -1.67
C ASN A 43 -6.23 -3.70 -2.53
N ALA A 44 -7.21 -4.34 -1.89
CA ALA A 44 -8.19 -5.19 -2.56
C ALA A 44 -9.44 -5.39 -1.71
N PHE A 45 -10.54 -5.73 -2.35
CA PHE A 45 -11.74 -6.28 -1.72
C PHE A 45 -11.90 -7.74 -2.14
N LEU A 46 -12.26 -8.60 -1.20
CA LEU A 46 -12.67 -9.96 -1.50
C LEU A 46 -14.14 -9.94 -1.91
N LYS A 47 -14.42 -10.35 -3.14
CA LYS A 47 -15.80 -10.48 -3.65
C LYS A 47 -16.27 -11.91 -3.45
N ILE A 48 -17.23 -12.11 -2.56
CA ILE A 48 -17.72 -13.41 -2.12
C ILE A 48 -19.14 -13.61 -2.65
N ASP A 49 -19.37 -14.70 -3.34
CA ASP A 49 -20.68 -15.12 -3.83
C ASP A 49 -21.25 -16.20 -2.90
N LEU A 50 -22.19 -15.81 -2.04
CA LEU A 50 -22.78 -16.70 -1.01
C LEU A 50 -23.65 -17.82 -1.60
N THR A 51 -23.91 -17.81 -2.90
CA THR A 51 -24.53 -18.94 -3.58
C THR A 51 -23.55 -20.06 -3.90
N LYS A 52 -22.23 -19.78 -3.85
CA LYS A 52 -21.15 -20.69 -4.24
C LYS A 52 -20.22 -21.05 -3.09
N GLU A 53 -20.05 -20.14 -2.14
CA GLU A 53 -19.08 -20.28 -1.04
C GLU A 53 -19.63 -19.72 0.27
N LYS A 54 -19.05 -20.16 1.40
CA LYS A 54 -19.44 -19.70 2.73
C LYS A 54 -18.79 -18.35 3.05
N LEU A 55 -19.56 -17.50 3.72
CA LEU A 55 -19.02 -16.23 4.26
C LEU A 55 -17.93 -16.54 5.29
N PRO A 56 -16.74 -15.90 5.21
CA PRO A 56 -15.72 -16.02 6.23
C PRO A 56 -16.27 -15.66 7.61
N SER A 57 -15.93 -16.44 8.64
CA SER A 57 -16.47 -16.28 9.99
C SER A 57 -16.25 -14.88 10.58
N ARG A 58 -15.18 -14.19 10.13
CA ARG A 58 -14.84 -12.82 10.54
C ARG A 58 -15.55 -11.73 9.74
N ALA A 59 -16.21 -12.02 8.62
CA ALA A 59 -16.90 -11.03 7.78
C ALA A 59 -18.26 -10.67 8.39
N LYS A 60 -18.26 -9.82 9.43
CA LYS A 60 -19.49 -9.54 10.21
C LYS A 60 -19.77 -8.07 10.43
N ARG A 61 -18.76 -7.18 10.49
CA ARG A 61 -19.01 -5.79 10.86
C ARG A 61 -19.43 -4.96 9.67
N LYS A 62 -20.44 -4.11 9.87
CA LYS A 62 -20.87 -3.09 8.91
C LYS A 62 -20.21 -1.75 9.25
N CYS A 63 -19.99 -0.93 8.25
CA CYS A 63 -19.47 0.43 8.38
C CYS A 63 -20.46 1.43 7.77
N SER A 64 -20.41 2.65 8.27
CA SER A 64 -21.05 3.83 7.70
C SER A 64 -20.03 4.71 6.97
N ILE A 65 -20.46 5.68 6.19
CA ILE A 65 -19.55 6.71 5.65
C ILE A 65 -18.88 7.43 6.82
N ASN A 66 -17.58 7.63 6.72
CA ASN A 66 -16.70 8.18 7.75
C ASN A 66 -16.51 7.29 8.99
N SER A 67 -16.98 6.04 9.02
CA SER A 67 -16.51 5.09 10.03
C SER A 67 -15.00 4.95 9.97
N ILE A 68 -14.35 4.93 11.13
CA ILE A 68 -12.93 4.64 11.24
C ILE A 68 -12.78 3.16 11.59
N ILE A 69 -11.94 2.45 10.86
CA ILE A 69 -11.58 1.06 11.15
C ILE A 69 -10.15 1.00 11.63
N TYR A 70 -9.90 0.29 12.73
CA TYR A 70 -8.57 0.11 13.31
C TYR A 70 -8.36 -1.36 13.68
N SER A 71 -7.30 -1.98 13.15
CA SER A 71 -7.02 -3.39 13.44
C SER A 71 -6.73 -3.59 14.93
N SER A 72 -7.44 -4.52 15.57
CA SER A 72 -7.12 -4.98 16.91
C SER A 72 -5.91 -5.91 16.96
N VAL A 73 -5.46 -6.40 15.79
CA VAL A 73 -4.35 -7.36 15.66
C VAL A 73 -3.16 -6.64 15.06
N MET A 74 -1.97 -6.84 15.67
CA MET A 74 -0.69 -6.27 15.21
C MET A 74 -0.80 -4.77 14.86
N PRO A 75 -1.03 -3.87 15.82
CA PRO A 75 -1.19 -2.43 15.56
C PRO A 75 -0.05 -1.79 14.76
N ASP A 76 1.18 -2.32 14.89
CA ASP A 76 2.37 -1.89 14.16
C ASP A 76 2.30 -2.13 12.64
N GLN A 77 1.43 -3.03 12.17
CA GLN A 77 1.17 -3.23 10.74
C GLN A 77 0.32 -2.12 10.11
N ARG A 78 -0.22 -1.20 10.93
CA ARG A 78 -0.98 -0.02 10.47
C ARG A 78 -2.17 -0.36 9.58
N HIS A 79 -2.87 -1.44 9.88
CA HIS A 79 -4.11 -1.81 9.22
C HIS A 79 -5.26 -0.98 9.79
N PHE A 80 -5.38 0.26 9.34
CA PHE A 80 -6.43 1.20 9.73
C PHE A 80 -6.80 2.10 8.56
N GLY A 81 -7.98 2.71 8.64
CA GLY A 81 -8.46 3.67 7.65
C GLY A 81 -9.77 4.33 8.04
N ILE A 82 -10.18 5.29 7.23
CA ILE A 82 -11.49 5.94 7.31
C ILE A 82 -12.28 5.61 6.04
N ILE A 83 -13.50 5.11 6.19
CA ILE A 83 -14.33 4.64 5.09
C ILE A 83 -14.98 5.83 4.39
N LYS A 84 -14.56 6.12 3.16
CA LYS A 84 -15.09 7.22 2.33
C LYS A 84 -16.14 6.75 1.33
N GLU A 85 -16.08 5.48 0.93
CA GLU A 85 -17.01 4.85 -0.01
C GLU A 85 -17.44 3.49 0.52
N ILE A 86 -18.71 3.15 0.36
CA ILE A 86 -19.29 1.89 0.80
C ILE A 86 -19.73 1.10 -0.42
N PRO A 87 -18.99 0.04 -0.82
CA PRO A 87 -19.45 -0.89 -1.83
C PRO A 87 -20.78 -1.57 -1.43
N LYS A 88 -21.52 -2.04 -2.42
CA LYS A 88 -22.77 -2.79 -2.14
C LYS A 88 -22.46 -4.02 -1.29
N ASN A 89 -23.26 -4.22 -0.21
CA ASN A 89 -23.12 -5.32 0.75
C ASN A 89 -21.70 -5.40 1.37
N PHE A 90 -21.19 -4.25 1.79
CA PHE A 90 -19.85 -4.13 2.35
C PHE A 90 -19.80 -4.66 3.78
N LEU A 91 -18.83 -5.52 4.05
CA LEU A 91 -18.51 -6.03 5.38
C LEU A 91 -17.01 -5.91 5.64
N VAL A 92 -16.66 -5.66 6.89
CA VAL A 92 -15.27 -5.68 7.36
C VAL A 92 -15.07 -6.77 8.42
N SER A 93 -13.82 -7.18 8.61
CA SER A 93 -13.42 -8.21 9.56
C SER A 93 -13.77 -7.83 11.01
N THR A 94 -14.15 -8.82 11.83
CA THR A 94 -14.28 -8.64 13.29
C THR A 94 -12.95 -8.30 13.97
N ALA A 95 -11.83 -8.46 13.28
CA ALA A 95 -10.51 -8.02 13.74
C ALA A 95 -10.34 -6.48 13.67
N PHE A 96 -11.26 -5.75 13.04
CA PHE A 96 -11.31 -4.30 13.15
C PHE A 96 -12.15 -3.85 14.34
N ILE A 97 -11.69 -2.83 15.04
CA ILE A 97 -12.52 -1.96 15.86
C ILE A 97 -13.12 -0.94 14.90
N VAL A 98 -14.45 -0.94 14.76
CA VAL A 98 -15.18 0.02 13.92
C VAL A 98 -15.70 1.14 14.81
N ILE A 99 -15.36 2.37 14.49
CA ILE A 99 -15.71 3.56 15.26
C ILE A 99 -16.57 4.46 14.40
N ASP A 100 -17.80 4.71 14.85
CA ASP A 100 -18.73 5.64 14.24
C ASP A 100 -18.80 6.92 15.08
N ILE A 101 -18.77 8.07 14.43
CA ILE A 101 -18.98 9.36 15.10
C ILE A 101 -20.46 9.66 15.09
N ILE A 102 -21.05 9.76 16.27
CA ILE A 102 -22.48 10.01 16.46
C ILE A 102 -22.76 11.53 16.53
N ASP A 103 -21.94 12.26 17.27
CA ASP A 103 -22.09 13.71 17.43
C ASP A 103 -21.03 14.46 16.62
N LEU A 104 -21.37 14.74 15.37
CA LEU A 104 -20.52 15.50 14.43
C LEU A 104 -20.34 16.98 14.82
N LYS A 105 -21.13 17.50 15.77
CA LYS A 105 -20.97 18.87 16.29
C LYS A 105 -19.83 18.96 17.32
N LYS A 106 -19.46 17.84 17.92
CA LYS A 106 -18.37 17.76 18.92
C LYS A 106 -17.08 17.19 18.37
N LEU A 107 -17.16 16.25 17.42
CA LEU A 107 -16.00 15.52 16.94
C LEU A 107 -16.02 15.35 15.43
N ASP A 108 -14.96 15.81 14.76
CA ASP A 108 -14.71 15.58 13.34
C ASP A 108 -14.11 14.19 13.13
N PRO A 109 -14.66 13.34 12.22
CA PRO A 109 -14.16 11.99 11.98
C PRO A 109 -12.69 11.96 11.51
N ASN A 110 -12.28 12.90 10.64
CA ASN A 110 -10.91 12.95 10.16
C ASN A 110 -9.95 13.38 11.29
N TYR A 111 -10.40 14.28 12.20
CA TYR A 111 -9.62 14.66 13.36
C TYR A 111 -9.34 13.45 14.27
N LEU A 112 -10.37 12.65 14.59
CA LEU A 112 -10.18 11.44 15.37
C LEU A 112 -9.25 10.47 14.63
N TYR A 113 -9.46 10.25 13.34
CA TYR A 113 -8.62 9.40 12.50
C TYR A 113 -7.15 9.81 12.61
N TYR A 114 -6.81 11.07 12.34
CA TYR A 114 -5.44 11.56 12.42
C TYR A 114 -4.87 11.46 13.85
N TYR A 115 -5.70 11.66 14.85
CA TYR A 115 -5.24 11.59 16.23
C TYR A 115 -4.83 10.17 16.63
N ILE A 116 -5.64 9.16 16.34
CA ILE A 116 -5.42 7.78 16.76
C ILE A 116 -4.42 7.01 15.88
N THR A 117 -4.14 7.52 14.68
CA THR A 117 -3.19 6.88 13.74
C THR A 117 -1.75 7.41 13.86
N GLN A 118 -1.47 8.32 14.82
CA GLN A 118 -0.11 8.77 15.11
C GLN A 118 0.79 7.61 15.54
N ASP A 119 2.07 7.69 15.17
CA ASP A 119 3.09 6.70 15.54
C ASP A 119 3.14 6.44 17.05
N LYS A 120 3.07 7.49 17.87
CA LYS A 120 3.05 7.35 19.33
C LYS A 120 1.88 6.52 19.84
N ILE A 121 0.70 6.62 19.21
CA ILE A 121 -0.48 5.83 19.58
C ILE A 121 -0.32 4.40 19.08
N THR A 122 0.12 4.21 17.85
CA THR A 122 0.41 2.89 17.28
C THR A 122 1.43 2.13 18.14
N HIS A 123 2.54 2.78 18.53
CA HIS A 123 3.54 2.18 19.40
C HIS A 123 3.01 1.89 20.82
N TYR A 124 2.16 2.76 21.36
CA TYR A 124 1.50 2.54 22.64
C TYR A 124 0.61 1.29 22.60
N LEU A 125 -0.26 1.20 21.59
CA LEU A 125 -1.15 0.03 21.40
C LEU A 125 -0.36 -1.25 21.12
N GLN A 126 0.72 -1.19 20.35
CA GLN A 126 1.58 -2.35 20.08
C GLN A 126 2.28 -2.86 21.34
N ARG A 127 2.67 -1.98 22.28
CA ARG A 127 3.21 -2.40 23.57
C ARG A 127 2.15 -3.15 24.38
N ILE A 128 0.92 -2.65 24.45
CA ILE A 128 -0.20 -3.32 25.11
C ILE A 128 -0.43 -4.70 24.48
N ALA A 129 -0.51 -4.75 23.14
CA ALA A 129 -0.74 -5.98 22.40
C ALA A 129 0.31 -7.07 22.70
N ARG A 130 1.58 -6.68 22.90
CA ARG A 130 2.68 -7.59 23.24
C ARG A 130 2.69 -8.07 24.71
N CYS A 131 2.04 -7.33 25.60
CA CYS A 131 1.90 -7.72 27.01
C CYS A 131 0.79 -8.79 27.23
N GLY A 132 -0.05 -9.03 26.23
CA GLY A 132 -1.08 -10.05 26.26
C GLY A 132 -0.50 -11.47 26.13
N THR A 133 -1.27 -12.48 26.54
CA THR A 133 -0.91 -13.90 26.45
C THR A 133 -1.17 -14.53 25.08
N SER A 134 -1.76 -13.78 24.14
CA SER A 134 -2.08 -14.27 22.81
C SER A 134 -0.81 -14.45 21.96
N ILE A 135 -0.72 -15.57 21.23
CA ILE A 135 0.37 -15.83 20.26
C ILE A 135 0.47 -14.70 19.22
N ILE A 136 -0.67 -14.15 18.81
CA ILE A 136 -0.74 -13.00 17.91
C ILE A 136 -1.00 -11.75 18.75
N PRO A 137 -0.08 -10.76 18.76
CA PRO A 137 -0.26 -9.53 19.52
C PRO A 137 -1.58 -8.84 19.16
N SER A 138 -2.45 -8.64 20.15
CA SER A 138 -3.77 -8.06 19.94
C SER A 138 -4.18 -7.15 21.09
N ILE A 139 -5.02 -6.17 20.78
CA ILE A 139 -5.65 -5.25 21.74
C ILE A 139 -7.15 -5.54 21.85
N THR A 140 -7.71 -5.24 23.01
CA THR A 140 -9.16 -5.25 23.20
C THR A 140 -9.80 -3.91 22.82
N PRO A 141 -11.12 -3.85 22.60
CA PRO A 141 -11.82 -2.58 22.46
C PRO A 141 -11.65 -1.65 23.68
N LEU A 142 -11.48 -2.22 24.87
CA LEU A 142 -11.27 -1.42 26.10
C LEU A 142 -9.88 -0.79 26.13
N ASP A 143 -8.84 -1.52 25.71
CA ASP A 143 -7.48 -0.95 25.56
C ASP A 143 -7.49 0.24 24.61
N PHE A 144 -8.20 0.12 23.49
CA PHE A 144 -8.37 1.18 22.52
C PHE A 144 -9.14 2.38 23.11
N LEU A 145 -10.21 2.12 23.86
CA LEU A 145 -11.02 3.17 24.50
C LEU A 145 -10.27 3.93 25.60
N ASN A 146 -9.19 3.38 26.14
CA ASN A 146 -8.34 4.08 27.11
C ASN A 146 -7.39 5.11 26.47
N ILE A 147 -7.34 5.22 25.15
CA ILE A 147 -6.60 6.28 24.47
C ILE A 147 -7.12 7.64 24.91
N LYS A 148 -6.20 8.53 25.31
CA LYS A 148 -6.51 9.91 25.67
C LYS A 148 -6.30 10.81 24.48
N ILE A 149 -7.30 11.60 24.11
CA ILE A 149 -7.23 12.59 23.04
C ILE A 149 -7.37 14.01 23.61
N LYS A 150 -6.81 14.99 22.90
CA LYS A 150 -7.07 16.41 23.18
C LYS A 150 -8.25 16.83 22.28
N LEU A 151 -9.36 17.18 22.86
CA LEU A 151 -10.55 17.62 22.14
C LEU A 151 -10.52 19.14 22.04
N TYR A 152 -10.33 19.67 20.84
CA TYR A 152 -10.41 21.09 20.53
C TYR A 152 -11.83 21.49 20.13
N PRO A 153 -12.16 22.80 20.09
CA PRO A 153 -13.37 23.26 19.41
C PRO A 153 -13.45 22.73 17.99
N LEU A 154 -14.66 22.44 17.50
CA LEU A 154 -14.87 21.79 16.20
C LEU A 154 -14.17 22.54 15.04
N GLU A 155 -14.24 23.87 15.04
CA GLU A 155 -13.56 24.70 14.05
C GLU A 155 -12.05 24.45 13.98
N THR A 156 -11.41 24.31 15.15
CA THR A 156 -9.95 23.99 15.22
C THR A 156 -9.68 22.58 14.70
N GLN A 157 -10.53 21.60 15.05
CA GLN A 157 -10.40 20.24 14.52
C GLN A 157 -10.48 20.26 12.99
N GLN A 158 -11.47 20.96 12.43
CA GLN A 158 -11.68 21.08 10.98
C GLN A 158 -10.52 21.78 10.27
N LYS A 159 -9.94 22.83 10.85
CA LYS A 159 -8.74 23.47 10.29
C LYS A 159 -7.55 22.51 10.22
N ILE A 160 -7.29 21.76 11.30
CA ILE A 160 -6.25 20.73 11.34
C ILE A 160 -6.48 19.69 10.24
N THR A 161 -7.69 19.15 10.16
CA THR A 161 -8.03 18.09 9.20
C THR A 161 -7.97 18.56 7.76
N ARG A 162 -8.41 19.80 7.49
CA ARG A 162 -8.33 20.39 6.14
C ARG A 162 -6.89 20.44 5.64
N THR A 163 -5.95 20.88 6.48
CA THR A 163 -4.52 20.94 6.11
C THR A 163 -3.95 19.57 5.78
N LEU A 164 -4.26 18.56 6.60
CA LEU A 164 -3.73 17.19 6.40
C LEU A 164 -4.44 16.46 5.24
N SER A 165 -5.75 16.64 5.09
CA SER A 165 -6.54 15.95 4.06
C SER A 165 -6.16 16.38 2.64
N VAL A 166 -5.71 17.61 2.44
CA VAL A 166 -5.19 18.07 1.12
C VAL A 166 -3.96 17.25 0.72
N LEU A 167 -3.06 16.95 1.67
CA LEU A 167 -1.87 16.12 1.42
C LEU A 167 -2.28 14.69 1.08
N ASP A 168 -3.17 14.08 1.89
CA ASP A 168 -3.66 12.72 1.65
C ASP A 168 -4.41 12.60 0.31
N GLN A 169 -5.22 13.59 -0.03
CA GLN A 169 -5.94 13.63 -1.31
C GLN A 169 -4.97 13.69 -2.51
N LYS A 170 -3.89 14.46 -2.39
CA LYS A 170 -2.86 14.52 -3.42
C LYS A 170 -2.11 13.20 -3.56
N ILE A 171 -1.79 12.54 -2.44
CA ILE A 171 -1.16 11.21 -2.41
C ILE A 171 -2.09 10.18 -3.09
N GLU A 172 -3.37 10.16 -2.71
CA GLU A 172 -4.35 9.23 -3.28
C GLU A 172 -4.54 9.47 -4.79
N ASN A 173 -4.65 10.73 -5.23
CA ASN A 173 -4.75 11.06 -6.65
C ASN A 173 -3.53 10.58 -7.43
N ASN A 174 -2.32 10.76 -6.91
CA ASN A 174 -1.11 10.25 -7.55
C ASN A 174 -1.13 8.72 -7.69
N HIS A 175 -1.65 8.00 -6.69
CA HIS A 175 -1.80 6.54 -6.77
C HIS A 175 -2.81 6.13 -7.86
N LYS A 176 -3.99 6.75 -7.89
CA LYS A 176 -5.00 6.48 -8.92
C LYS A 176 -4.49 6.78 -10.33
N ILE A 177 -3.79 7.91 -10.50
CA ILE A 177 -3.14 8.25 -11.77
C ILE A 177 -2.12 7.18 -12.17
N ASN A 178 -1.28 6.73 -11.24
CA ASN A 178 -0.28 5.69 -11.51
C ASN A 178 -0.92 4.37 -11.95
N GLU A 179 -2.01 3.95 -11.33
CA GLU A 179 -2.76 2.73 -11.72
C GLU A 179 -3.31 2.84 -13.15
N LEU A 180 -3.87 4.01 -13.51
CA LEU A 180 -4.35 4.27 -14.86
C LEU A 180 -3.21 4.29 -15.89
N LEU A 181 -2.08 4.93 -15.56
CA LEU A 181 -0.90 4.97 -16.41
C LEU A 181 -0.29 3.58 -16.62
N HIS A 182 -0.22 2.76 -15.57
CA HIS A 182 0.21 1.35 -15.69
C HIS A 182 -0.72 0.56 -16.61
N THR A 183 -2.03 0.71 -16.43
CA THR A 183 -3.02 0.04 -17.26
C THR A 183 -2.89 0.45 -18.72
N LEU A 184 -2.73 1.75 -18.98
CA LEU A 184 -2.54 2.29 -20.34
C LEU A 184 -1.24 1.75 -20.96
N ALA A 185 -0.11 1.85 -20.24
CA ALA A 185 1.18 1.36 -20.72
C ALA A 185 1.14 -0.14 -21.04
N TYR A 186 0.48 -0.94 -20.17
CA TYR A 186 0.31 -2.37 -20.41
C TYR A 186 -0.53 -2.67 -21.65
N LYS A 187 -1.63 -1.96 -21.88
CA LYS A 187 -2.47 -2.12 -23.07
C LYS A 187 -1.73 -1.73 -24.36
N ILE A 188 -0.92 -0.69 -24.33
CA ILE A 188 -0.07 -0.29 -25.46
C ILE A 188 0.96 -1.39 -25.76
N TYR A 189 1.63 -1.92 -24.72
CA TYR A 189 2.54 -3.05 -24.89
C TYR A 189 1.82 -4.28 -25.47
N GLU A 190 0.64 -4.62 -24.94
CA GLU A 190 -0.16 -5.76 -25.41
C GLU A 190 -0.51 -5.63 -26.88
N TYR A 191 -0.96 -4.46 -27.30
CA TYR A 191 -1.30 -4.17 -28.70
C TYR A 191 -0.11 -4.30 -29.65
N HIS A 192 1.05 -3.78 -29.26
CA HIS A 192 2.22 -3.75 -30.15
C HIS A 192 3.00 -5.05 -30.18
N PHE A 193 3.15 -5.76 -29.04
CA PHE A 193 4.20 -6.77 -28.89
C PHE A 193 3.77 -8.11 -28.30
N LYS A 194 2.73 -8.17 -27.48
CA LYS A 194 2.39 -9.36 -26.69
C LYS A 194 2.20 -10.61 -27.55
N TYR A 195 1.58 -10.47 -28.69
CA TYR A 195 1.18 -11.57 -29.58
C TYR A 195 2.10 -11.74 -30.79
N LYS A 196 3.18 -10.99 -30.86
CA LYS A 196 4.18 -11.16 -31.94
C LYS A 196 4.95 -12.45 -31.82
N PRO A 197 5.35 -13.10 -32.93
CA PRO A 197 6.19 -14.29 -32.93
C PRO A 197 7.50 -14.07 -32.20
N LYS A 198 7.90 -15.04 -31.36
CA LYS A 198 9.16 -14.96 -30.59
C LYS A 198 10.35 -15.15 -31.54
N ASN A 199 11.34 -14.26 -31.48
CA ASN A 199 12.50 -14.23 -32.36
C ASN A 199 13.83 -14.11 -31.59
N ALA A 200 13.78 -14.01 -30.25
CA ALA A 200 14.95 -13.81 -29.41
C ALA A 200 14.76 -14.47 -28.03
N LYS A 201 15.82 -14.48 -27.23
CA LYS A 201 15.77 -14.83 -25.81
C LYS A 201 15.96 -13.60 -24.94
N LEU A 202 15.41 -13.62 -23.73
CA LEU A 202 15.46 -12.53 -22.78
C LEU A 202 16.90 -12.09 -22.45
N GLU A 203 17.85 -13.02 -22.39
CA GLU A 203 19.28 -12.76 -22.15
C GLU A 203 19.92 -11.83 -23.18
N GLN A 204 19.37 -11.73 -24.39
CA GLN A 204 19.91 -10.88 -25.45
C GLN A 204 19.66 -9.38 -25.25
N ILE A 205 18.70 -9.03 -24.38
CA ILE A 205 18.40 -7.63 -24.08
C ILE A 205 18.71 -7.22 -22.64
N ILE A 206 18.84 -8.17 -21.71
CA ILE A 206 19.10 -7.88 -20.29
C ILE A 206 20.53 -7.41 -20.08
N ILE A 207 20.66 -6.34 -19.31
CA ILE A 207 21.90 -5.87 -18.70
C ILE A 207 21.72 -5.96 -17.19
N GLU A 208 22.54 -6.75 -16.52
CA GLU A 208 22.50 -6.90 -15.07
C GLU A 208 23.27 -5.76 -14.38
N ASN A 209 22.64 -5.09 -13.46
CA ASN A 209 23.32 -4.15 -12.56
C ASN A 209 24.14 -4.94 -11.51
N PRO A 210 25.19 -4.33 -10.92
CA PRO A 210 26.02 -4.97 -9.90
C PRO A 210 25.17 -5.45 -8.72
N LYS A 211 25.51 -6.62 -8.14
CA LYS A 211 24.83 -7.14 -6.95
C LYS A 211 24.97 -6.16 -5.78
N SER A 212 23.86 -5.79 -5.15
CA SER A 212 23.89 -4.96 -3.96
C SER A 212 24.46 -5.71 -2.75
N SER A 213 25.20 -4.99 -1.90
CA SER A 213 25.65 -5.45 -0.58
C SER A 213 24.76 -4.95 0.56
N ILE A 214 23.70 -4.19 0.27
CA ILE A 214 22.88 -3.51 1.28
C ILE A 214 21.76 -4.44 1.75
N MET A 215 21.76 -4.78 3.04
CA MET A 215 20.70 -5.57 3.64
C MET A 215 19.47 -4.71 3.95
N VAL A 216 18.27 -5.31 3.89
CA VAL A 216 16.99 -4.64 4.16
C VAL A 216 16.96 -3.95 5.53
N LYS A 217 17.53 -4.59 6.57
CA LYS A 217 17.61 -4.03 7.93
C LYS A 217 18.31 -2.66 7.99
N ASN A 218 19.23 -2.39 7.08
CA ASN A 218 19.96 -1.12 7.03
C ASN A 218 19.10 0.03 6.49
N ALA A 219 18.12 -0.28 5.63
CA ALA A 219 17.20 0.69 5.04
C ALA A 219 15.97 0.99 5.93
N GLN A 220 15.61 0.08 6.85
CA GLN A 220 14.44 0.27 7.73
C GLN A 220 14.61 1.39 8.76
N LYS A 221 15.84 1.85 8.98
CA LYS A 221 16.18 2.84 10.03
C LYS A 221 16.31 4.28 9.51
N THR A 222 16.12 4.50 8.21
CA THR A 222 16.45 5.78 7.59
C THR A 222 15.22 6.41 6.94
N GLN A 223 14.96 7.68 7.25
CA GLN A 223 14.01 8.54 6.51
C GLN A 223 14.77 9.25 5.39
N ASP A 224 15.25 8.50 4.39
CA ASP A 224 16.30 9.02 3.52
C ASP A 224 15.87 9.31 2.07
N LYS A 225 16.86 9.80 1.33
CA LYS A 225 16.75 10.59 0.10
C LYS A 225 16.31 9.79 -1.13
N TYR A 226 16.71 8.51 -1.23
CA TYR A 226 16.50 7.70 -2.42
C TYR A 226 15.60 6.49 -2.17
N PRO A 227 14.73 6.09 -3.11
CA PRO A 227 13.95 4.88 -2.97
C PRO A 227 14.86 3.65 -2.92
N PHE A 228 14.50 2.71 -2.04
CA PHE A 228 15.22 1.47 -1.82
C PHE A 228 14.30 0.28 -2.09
N PHE A 229 14.63 -0.50 -3.10
CA PHE A 229 13.84 -1.63 -3.56
C PHE A 229 14.26 -2.93 -2.89
N THR A 230 13.28 -3.71 -2.44
CA THR A 230 13.48 -5.01 -1.78
C THR A 230 12.63 -6.08 -2.46
N SER A 231 12.78 -7.34 -2.06
CA SER A 231 11.86 -8.42 -2.46
C SER A 231 10.46 -8.32 -1.78
N GLY A 232 10.24 -7.38 -0.85
CA GLY A 232 8.91 -7.05 -0.31
C GLY A 232 8.17 -6.03 -1.18
N ASP A 233 6.89 -5.81 -0.90
CA ASP A 233 6.06 -4.88 -1.67
C ASP A 233 6.36 -3.40 -1.37
N ASN A 234 6.82 -3.10 -0.16
CA ASN A 234 7.11 -1.74 0.28
C ASN A 234 8.43 -1.21 -0.31
N ILE A 235 8.40 0.03 -0.78
CA ILE A 235 9.58 0.79 -1.18
C ILE A 235 10.08 1.52 0.06
N LEU A 236 11.27 1.15 0.54
CA LEU A 236 11.95 1.79 1.66
C LEU A 236 12.74 3.01 1.19
N SER A 237 13.56 3.59 2.06
CA SER A 237 14.43 4.72 1.75
C SER A 237 15.87 4.42 2.15
N TYR A 238 16.85 4.99 1.42
CA TYR A 238 18.27 4.83 1.71
C TYR A 238 19.06 6.12 1.38
N PRO A 239 20.10 6.47 2.16
CA PRO A 239 20.82 7.74 1.98
C PRO A 239 21.59 7.85 0.67
N LYS A 240 22.06 6.72 0.12
CA LYS A 240 22.93 6.69 -1.06
C LYS A 240 22.25 5.94 -2.22
N ALA A 241 22.22 6.56 -3.39
CA ALA A 241 21.85 5.86 -4.62
C ALA A 241 23.05 5.03 -5.14
N ILE A 242 22.79 3.81 -5.59
CA ILE A 242 23.79 2.93 -6.20
C ILE A 242 23.58 2.72 -7.70
N ILE A 243 22.41 3.15 -8.21
CA ILE A 243 22.09 3.16 -9.65
C ILE A 243 21.36 4.45 -10.02
N ASP A 244 21.29 4.72 -11.30
CA ASP A 244 20.48 5.77 -11.93
C ASP A 244 19.88 5.23 -13.24
N GLY A 245 18.85 5.90 -13.76
CA GLY A 245 18.23 5.56 -15.04
C GLY A 245 16.99 4.70 -14.93
N ARG A 246 16.73 3.88 -15.95
CA ARG A 246 15.50 3.09 -16.14
C ARG A 246 15.73 1.64 -15.78
N ASN A 247 15.32 1.23 -14.59
CA ASN A 247 15.69 -0.08 -14.03
C ASN A 247 14.46 -0.88 -13.58
N CYS A 248 14.51 -2.20 -13.82
CA CYS A 248 13.58 -3.19 -13.28
C CYS A 248 14.19 -3.83 -12.03
N PHE A 249 13.36 -4.03 -11.01
CA PHE A 249 13.71 -4.66 -9.75
C PHE A 249 12.86 -5.90 -9.56
N LEU A 250 13.48 -7.07 -9.60
CA LEU A 250 12.80 -8.36 -9.43
C LEU A 250 13.10 -8.93 -8.05
N ASN A 251 12.06 -9.48 -7.43
CA ASN A 251 12.23 -10.27 -6.22
C ASN A 251 13.07 -11.51 -6.53
N THR A 252 14.00 -11.87 -5.67
CA THR A 252 14.78 -13.13 -5.81
C THR A 252 14.32 -14.20 -4.84
N GLY A 253 13.46 -13.88 -3.89
CA GLY A 253 12.86 -14.82 -2.94
C GLY A 253 11.36 -14.58 -2.74
N GLY A 254 10.64 -15.61 -2.29
CA GLY A 254 9.21 -15.56 -2.06
C GLY A 254 8.37 -15.69 -3.32
N ASN A 255 7.53 -14.71 -3.61
CA ASN A 255 6.71 -14.63 -4.81
C ASN A 255 7.31 -13.67 -5.84
N ALA A 256 6.98 -13.87 -7.11
CA ALA A 256 7.40 -12.98 -8.18
C ALA A 256 6.90 -11.54 -7.95
N GLY A 257 7.81 -10.63 -7.78
CA GLY A 257 7.57 -9.18 -7.71
C GLY A 257 8.41 -8.48 -8.78
N ILE A 258 7.79 -7.59 -9.54
CA ILE A 258 8.45 -6.83 -10.61
C ILE A 258 8.10 -5.37 -10.41
N LYS A 259 9.12 -4.55 -10.16
CA LYS A 259 8.99 -3.11 -9.95
C LYS A 259 9.83 -2.39 -10.99
N PHE A 260 9.44 -1.18 -11.33
CA PHE A 260 10.16 -0.32 -12.26
C PHE A 260 10.31 1.07 -11.70
N TYR A 261 11.45 1.68 -11.94
CA TYR A 261 11.69 3.04 -11.49
C TYR A 261 12.64 3.78 -12.43
N VAL A 262 12.38 5.08 -12.57
CA VAL A 262 13.19 5.99 -13.38
C VAL A 262 13.85 7.01 -12.47
N GLY A 263 15.18 6.98 -12.41
CA GLY A 263 16.02 7.89 -11.63
C GLY A 263 16.90 7.17 -10.61
N LYS A 264 17.51 7.97 -9.73
CA LYS A 264 18.44 7.49 -8.70
C LYS A 264 17.75 6.62 -7.67
N ALA A 265 18.27 5.41 -7.45
CA ALA A 265 17.70 4.42 -6.53
C ALA A 265 18.77 3.52 -5.89
N SER A 266 18.35 2.75 -4.90
CA SER A 266 19.12 1.66 -4.31
C SER A 266 18.27 0.41 -4.19
N TYR A 267 18.89 -0.74 -3.93
CA TYR A 267 18.19 -2.02 -3.77
C TYR A 267 18.94 -2.95 -2.84
N SER A 268 18.22 -3.93 -2.32
CA SER A 268 18.75 -4.90 -1.35
C SER A 268 19.48 -6.05 -2.00
N THR A 269 20.19 -6.82 -1.16
CA THR A 269 20.89 -8.06 -1.56
C THR A 269 19.97 -9.13 -2.17
N ASP A 270 18.70 -9.12 -1.81
CA ASP A 270 17.64 -10.04 -2.25
C ASP A 270 16.80 -9.49 -3.42
N THR A 271 17.34 -8.50 -4.12
CA THR A 271 16.71 -7.90 -5.31
C THR A 271 17.63 -8.06 -6.53
N TRP A 272 17.07 -8.54 -7.62
CA TRP A 272 17.76 -8.57 -8.91
C TRP A 272 17.41 -7.31 -9.69
N CYS A 273 18.40 -6.42 -9.86
CA CYS A 273 18.26 -5.18 -10.60
C CYS A 273 18.80 -5.35 -12.02
N ILE A 274 17.97 -5.07 -13.01
CA ILE A 274 18.31 -5.21 -14.44
C ILE A 274 17.80 -4.00 -15.23
N CYS A 275 18.45 -3.71 -16.33
CA CYS A 275 18.01 -2.76 -17.35
C CYS A 275 18.21 -3.36 -18.75
N ALA A 276 17.90 -2.61 -19.79
CA ALA A 276 18.02 -3.07 -21.18
C ALA A 276 18.22 -1.89 -22.16
N ASN A 277 18.92 -0.84 -21.76
CA ASN A 277 19.06 0.40 -22.53
C ASN A 277 17.71 0.90 -23.08
N GLU A 278 17.58 1.07 -24.41
CA GLU A 278 16.35 1.46 -25.08
C GLU A 278 15.19 0.48 -24.90
N PHE A 279 15.44 -0.77 -24.54
CA PHE A 279 14.42 -1.78 -24.27
C PHE A 279 13.98 -1.82 -22.80
N SER A 280 14.46 -0.95 -21.90
CA SER A 280 14.17 -1.03 -20.46
C SER A 280 12.68 -0.95 -20.14
N ASP A 281 11.93 -0.06 -20.79
CA ASP A 281 10.48 0.08 -20.60
C ASP A 281 9.72 -1.11 -21.20
N TYR A 282 10.11 -1.58 -22.34
CA TYR A 282 9.62 -2.81 -22.95
C TYR A 282 9.88 -4.02 -22.03
N LEU A 283 11.09 -4.16 -21.51
CA LEU A 283 11.48 -5.23 -20.57
C LEU A 283 10.56 -5.26 -19.35
N TYR A 284 10.30 -4.10 -18.75
CA TYR A 284 9.39 -4.01 -17.60
C TYR A 284 7.98 -4.51 -17.93
N LEU A 285 7.40 -4.05 -19.04
CA LEU A 285 6.05 -4.41 -19.44
C LEU A 285 5.96 -5.88 -19.87
N LEU A 286 6.99 -6.40 -20.57
CA LEU A 286 7.13 -7.81 -20.89
C LEU A 286 7.13 -8.67 -19.63
N LEU A 287 8.03 -8.40 -18.69
CA LEU A 287 8.14 -9.17 -17.43
C LEU A 287 6.83 -9.08 -16.63
N SER A 288 6.21 -7.90 -16.58
CA SER A 288 4.90 -7.71 -15.93
C SER A 288 3.81 -8.55 -16.59
N SER A 289 3.83 -8.68 -17.92
CA SER A 289 2.85 -9.48 -18.68
C SER A 289 2.93 -10.98 -18.38
N ILE A 290 4.11 -11.45 -18.04
CA ILE A 290 4.38 -12.88 -17.74
C ILE A 290 4.62 -13.13 -16.24
N LYS A 291 4.26 -12.18 -15.36
CA LYS A 291 4.52 -12.28 -13.91
C LYS A 291 4.00 -13.58 -13.30
N ASN A 292 2.78 -14.00 -13.66
CA ASN A 292 2.20 -15.24 -13.15
C ASN A 292 2.98 -16.47 -13.62
N HIS A 293 3.39 -16.48 -14.87
CA HIS A 293 4.25 -17.53 -15.42
C HIS A 293 5.63 -17.55 -14.74
N ILE A 294 6.23 -16.39 -14.50
CA ILE A 294 7.48 -16.28 -13.73
C ILE A 294 7.31 -16.91 -12.35
N ASN A 295 6.22 -16.60 -11.64
CA ASN A 295 5.96 -17.13 -10.30
C ASN A 295 5.77 -18.64 -10.27
N GLN A 296 5.15 -19.22 -11.30
CA GLN A 296 4.87 -20.65 -11.39
C GLN A 296 6.09 -21.47 -11.86
N SER A 297 6.85 -20.96 -12.84
CA SER A 297 7.83 -21.74 -13.57
C SER A 297 9.28 -21.43 -13.19
N PHE A 298 9.57 -20.22 -12.68
CA PHE A 298 10.95 -19.78 -12.41
C PHE A 298 11.25 -19.54 -10.93
N PHE A 299 10.26 -19.75 -10.03
CA PHE A 299 10.47 -19.75 -8.59
C PHE A 299 10.44 -21.16 -8.06
N GLN A 300 11.58 -21.67 -7.56
CA GLN A 300 11.75 -23.04 -7.08
C GLN A 300 12.25 -23.06 -5.63
N GLY A 301 11.84 -24.07 -4.88
CA GLY A 301 12.20 -24.29 -3.48
C GLY A 301 11.02 -24.82 -2.65
N THR A 302 11.32 -25.63 -1.65
CA THR A 302 10.32 -26.29 -0.78
C THR A 302 9.88 -25.39 0.38
N SER A 303 10.79 -24.69 1.03
CA SER A 303 10.52 -23.79 2.17
C SER A 303 10.41 -22.34 1.71
N LEU A 304 11.47 -21.81 1.09
CA LEU A 304 11.49 -20.48 0.50
C LEU A 304 11.82 -20.62 -0.99
N LYS A 305 10.91 -20.16 -1.83
CA LYS A 305 11.11 -20.17 -3.27
C LYS A 305 12.12 -19.11 -3.69
N HIS A 306 13.02 -19.47 -4.60
CA HIS A 306 14.04 -18.58 -5.16
C HIS A 306 13.93 -18.49 -6.68
N LEU A 307 14.13 -17.29 -7.22
CA LEU A 307 14.12 -17.03 -8.65
C LEU A 307 15.31 -17.71 -9.34
N GLN A 308 15.02 -18.56 -10.30
CA GLN A 308 16.00 -19.23 -11.17
C GLN A 308 16.36 -18.31 -12.35
N LYS A 309 17.26 -17.35 -12.11
CA LYS A 309 17.64 -16.30 -13.08
C LYS A 309 18.08 -16.88 -14.43
N ASN A 310 18.91 -17.94 -14.40
CA ASN A 310 19.44 -18.55 -15.62
C ASN A 310 18.35 -19.23 -16.49
N LEU A 311 17.28 -19.72 -15.85
CA LEU A 311 16.13 -20.25 -16.59
C LEU A 311 15.32 -19.10 -17.19
N LEU A 312 15.05 -18.03 -16.40
CA LEU A 312 14.31 -16.87 -16.88
C LEU A 312 15.03 -16.17 -18.04
N LYS A 313 16.37 -16.08 -18.02
CA LYS A 313 17.17 -15.52 -19.12
C LYS A 313 16.94 -16.23 -20.46
N LYS A 314 16.67 -17.53 -20.44
CA LYS A 314 16.39 -18.31 -21.65
C LYS A 314 14.95 -18.18 -22.16
N TYR A 315 14.10 -17.41 -21.48
CA TYR A 315 12.69 -17.23 -21.87
C TYR A 315 12.59 -16.61 -23.27
N PRO A 316 11.78 -17.21 -24.19
CA PRO A 316 11.62 -16.71 -25.54
C PRO A 316 10.79 -15.43 -25.56
N ILE A 317 11.27 -14.40 -26.24
CA ILE A 317 10.64 -13.09 -26.34
C ILE A 317 10.51 -12.66 -27.82
N TYR A 318 9.65 -11.68 -28.07
CA TYR A 318 9.74 -10.88 -29.26
C TYR A 318 10.71 -9.72 -29.00
N MET A 319 11.76 -9.58 -29.78
CA MET A 319 12.67 -8.44 -29.75
C MET A 319 12.29 -7.50 -30.90
N PRO A 320 11.70 -6.32 -30.59
CA PRO A 320 11.31 -5.37 -31.62
C PRO A 320 12.52 -4.81 -32.37
N PRO A 321 12.40 -4.54 -33.69
CA PRO A 321 13.44 -3.83 -34.41
C PRO A 321 13.54 -2.35 -33.92
N ALA A 322 14.68 -1.72 -34.16
CA ALA A 322 15.01 -0.39 -33.63
C ALA A 322 13.94 0.69 -33.93
N HIS A 323 13.34 0.64 -35.13
CA HIS A 323 12.30 1.63 -35.50
C HIS A 323 10.98 1.42 -34.71
N GLU A 324 10.59 0.17 -34.40
CA GLU A 324 9.40 -0.14 -33.60
C GLU A 324 9.62 0.28 -32.13
N ILE A 325 10.77 -0.09 -31.55
CA ILE A 325 11.06 0.27 -30.16
C ILE A 325 11.19 1.79 -29.98
N LYS A 326 11.74 2.50 -30.96
CA LYS A 326 11.80 3.97 -30.91
C LYS A 326 10.41 4.61 -30.88
N LYS A 327 9.48 4.18 -31.73
CA LYS A 327 8.09 4.65 -31.72
C LYS A 327 7.37 4.32 -30.42
N PHE A 328 7.56 3.11 -29.92
CA PHE A 328 7.00 2.65 -28.66
C PHE A 328 7.51 3.51 -27.48
N ASN A 329 8.80 3.76 -27.42
CA ASN A 329 9.42 4.55 -26.36
C ASN A 329 8.93 6.01 -26.35
N GLN A 330 8.63 6.62 -27.50
CA GLN A 330 8.04 7.96 -27.55
C GLN A 330 6.75 8.07 -26.74
N ILE A 331 5.98 7.00 -26.68
CA ILE A 331 4.72 6.95 -25.93
C ILE A 331 4.94 6.46 -24.49
N ILE A 332 5.70 5.39 -24.30
CA ILE A 332 5.79 4.69 -22.99
C ILE A 332 6.73 5.37 -22.01
N MET A 333 7.86 5.92 -22.49
CA MET A 333 8.82 6.54 -21.57
C MET A 333 8.23 7.71 -20.76
N PRO A 334 7.41 8.62 -21.33
CA PRO A 334 6.73 9.64 -20.54
C PRO A 334 5.80 9.06 -19.46
N LEU A 335 5.03 8.02 -19.79
CA LEU A 335 4.08 7.40 -18.86
C LEU A 335 4.81 6.79 -17.65
N LEU A 336 5.82 5.94 -17.87
CA LEU A 336 6.56 5.30 -16.80
C LEU A 336 7.45 6.29 -16.03
N THR A 337 7.91 7.36 -16.66
CA THR A 337 8.60 8.46 -15.98
C THR A 337 7.65 9.20 -15.03
N LEU A 338 6.44 9.51 -15.47
CA LEU A 338 5.42 10.17 -14.64
C LEU A 338 5.03 9.32 -13.43
N ILE A 339 4.90 8.01 -13.60
CA ILE A 339 4.68 7.07 -12.48
C ILE A 339 5.80 7.20 -11.42
N SER A 340 7.05 7.25 -11.84
CA SER A 340 8.20 7.39 -10.94
C SER A 340 8.22 8.76 -10.24
N ILE A 341 7.83 9.83 -10.95
CA ILE A 341 7.70 11.18 -10.38
C ILE A 341 6.58 11.22 -9.33
N ASN A 342 5.41 10.70 -9.65
CA ASN A 342 4.27 10.64 -8.74
C ASN A 342 4.60 9.84 -7.47
N THR A 343 5.31 8.72 -7.63
CA THR A 343 5.75 7.88 -6.50
C THR A 343 6.68 8.66 -5.56
N ARG A 344 7.66 9.41 -6.11
CA ARG A 344 8.55 10.26 -5.29
C ARG A 344 7.79 11.40 -4.63
N THR A 345 6.88 12.03 -5.36
CA THR A 345 6.08 13.15 -4.84
C THR A 345 5.20 12.67 -3.70
N SER A 346 4.51 11.53 -3.86
CA SER A 346 3.69 10.93 -2.80
C SER A 346 4.51 10.65 -1.54
N LYS A 347 5.73 10.09 -1.71
CA LYS A 347 6.62 9.83 -0.57
C LYS A 347 7.01 11.10 0.18
N LYS A 348 7.31 12.20 -0.52
CA LYS A 348 7.59 13.50 0.10
C LYS A 348 6.37 14.07 0.81
N LEU A 349 5.19 13.94 0.22
CA LEU A 349 3.94 14.40 0.84
C LEU A 349 3.62 13.61 2.13
N GLU A 350 3.85 12.29 2.14
CA GLU A 350 3.77 11.47 3.34
C GLU A 350 4.71 11.97 4.45
N GLN A 351 5.96 12.25 4.13
CA GLN A 351 6.95 12.79 5.08
C GLN A 351 6.51 14.15 5.63
N ILE A 352 6.01 15.04 4.79
CA ILE A 352 5.49 16.36 5.21
C ILE A 352 4.28 16.17 6.12
N ARG A 353 3.32 15.32 5.75
CA ARG A 353 2.14 15.01 6.58
C ARG A 353 2.54 14.48 7.95
N ASP A 354 3.43 13.49 7.99
CA ASP A 354 3.85 12.83 9.23
C ASP A 354 4.64 13.80 10.14
N PHE A 355 5.39 14.75 9.56
CA PHE A 355 6.04 15.83 10.29
C PHE A 355 5.04 16.87 10.83
N LEU A 356 4.07 17.30 10.02
CA LEU A 356 3.09 18.30 10.41
C LEU A 356 2.06 17.79 11.41
N LEU A 357 1.69 16.51 11.32
CA LEU A 357 0.64 15.90 12.12
C LEU A 357 0.81 16.15 13.65
N PRO A 358 1.93 15.83 14.30
CA PRO A 358 2.10 16.08 15.72
C PRO A 358 2.13 17.59 16.05
N LEU A 359 2.68 18.42 15.18
CA LEU A 359 2.78 19.88 15.40
C LEU A 359 1.39 20.55 15.38
N LEU A 360 0.53 20.15 14.45
CA LEU A 360 -0.85 20.62 14.35
C LEU A 360 -1.69 20.14 15.54
N LEU A 361 -1.56 18.87 15.91
CA LEU A 361 -2.31 18.27 17.02
C LEU A 361 -1.88 18.81 18.39
N THR A 362 -0.70 19.35 18.52
CA THR A 362 -0.20 20.01 19.75
C THR A 362 -0.37 21.52 19.71
N GLN A 363 -0.82 22.11 18.58
CA GLN A 363 -0.93 23.55 18.33
C GLN A 363 0.42 24.29 18.40
N GLN A 364 1.52 23.60 18.12
CA GLN A 364 2.83 24.24 17.92
C GLN A 364 2.90 25.00 16.58
N VAL A 365 2.12 24.53 15.62
CA VAL A 365 1.83 25.24 14.37
C VAL A 365 0.33 25.46 14.30
N LYS A 366 -0.11 26.70 14.03
CA LYS A 366 -1.54 27.01 13.85
C LYS A 366 -1.95 26.64 12.41
N PRO A 367 -3.01 25.87 12.24
CA PRO A 367 -3.57 25.62 10.91
C PRO A 367 -4.19 26.91 10.37
N GLN A 368 -3.98 27.18 9.09
CA GLN A 368 -4.61 28.30 8.39
C GLN A 368 -6.09 28.07 8.12
#